data_1fd565da90fe430921665223d8f0948e
#
_entry.id   1fd565da90fe430921665223d8f0948e
#
_cell.length_a   1.000
_cell.length_b   1.000
_cell.length_c   1.000
_cell.angle_alpha   90.00
_cell.angle_beta   90.00
_cell.angle_gamma   90.00
#
_symmetry.space_group_name_H-M   'P 1'
#
loop_
_entity.id
_entity.type
_entity.pdbx_description
1 polymer ?
#
loop_
_entity_poly.entity_id
_entity_poly.type
_entity_poly.pdbx_seq_one_letter_code
_entity_poly.pdbx_strand_id
1 'polypeptide(L)'
;TSNLGATVEIRAAYLVLYSTQLVACENDSSSVIGKLYDWFMPSIAHAGHGGENRDPSAMVIPTVENLVLAERIELGSQKVADRVYCQIHYLVGRAEDNAQFLPEDRDLIGTSLYLEGSWSHEGDEVPTEFIIDTSTAYGALKSLYPSGSYGDESRVYELDVNNSGASVVIERSLSGMFDDVDWREMNATAVERKVLSNIIEQVNITVTPTGSR
;
A
#
# COMPACT_ATOMS: atom_id res chain seq x y z
N THR A 1 12.91 -17.43 -1.69
CA THR A 1 12.84 -18.29 -0.49
C THR A 1 12.55 -17.40 0.71
N SER A 2 11.56 -17.78 1.55
CA SER A 2 11.26 -17.07 2.79
C SER A 2 12.37 -17.27 3.84
N ASN A 3 12.39 -16.44 4.88
CA ASN A 3 13.33 -16.57 6.00
C ASN A 3 13.16 -17.86 6.81
N LEU A 4 12.01 -18.53 6.71
CA LEU A 4 11.72 -19.85 7.31
C LEU A 4 12.02 -21.03 6.37
N GLY A 5 12.69 -20.79 5.25
CA GLY A 5 13.18 -21.83 4.35
C GLY A 5 12.14 -22.38 3.37
N ALA A 6 10.93 -21.81 3.30
CA ALA A 6 9.98 -22.17 2.26
C ALA A 6 10.38 -21.54 0.92
N THR A 7 10.35 -22.32 -0.15
CA THR A 7 10.41 -21.83 -1.53
C THR A 7 8.99 -21.58 -1.99
N VAL A 8 8.72 -20.34 -2.42
CA VAL A 8 7.37 -19.94 -2.89
C VAL A 8 7.47 -19.52 -4.34
N GLU A 9 6.58 -20.06 -5.16
CA GLU A 9 6.40 -19.69 -6.56
C GLU A 9 5.06 -18.98 -6.71
N ILE A 10 5.07 -17.78 -7.29
CA ILE A 10 3.88 -16.96 -7.51
C ILE A 10 3.51 -17.03 -8.99
N ARG A 11 2.25 -17.38 -9.27
CA ARG A 11 1.67 -17.39 -10.62
C ARG A 11 0.82 -16.17 -10.90
N ALA A 12 0.11 -15.68 -9.88
CA ALA A 12 -0.66 -14.45 -9.98
C ALA A 12 -0.57 -13.68 -8.65
N ALA A 13 -0.46 -12.36 -8.74
CA ALA A 13 -0.40 -11.49 -7.57
C ALA A 13 -0.99 -10.12 -7.89
N TYR A 14 -2.04 -9.73 -7.16
CA TYR A 14 -2.72 -8.46 -7.33
C TYR A 14 -2.94 -7.80 -5.97
N LEU A 15 -2.64 -6.51 -5.89
CA LEU A 15 -2.87 -5.68 -4.72
C LEU A 15 -3.73 -4.48 -5.12
N VAL A 16 -4.68 -4.10 -4.30
CA VAL A 16 -5.53 -2.95 -4.58
C VAL A 16 -5.12 -1.77 -3.71
N LEU A 17 -4.40 -0.82 -4.30
CA LEU A 17 -4.17 0.47 -3.69
C LEU A 17 -5.48 1.28 -3.75
N TYR A 18 -6.11 1.47 -2.60
CA TYR A 18 -7.40 2.14 -2.51
C TYR A 18 -7.26 3.66 -2.47
N SER A 19 -6.33 4.16 -1.67
CA SER A 19 -6.07 5.60 -1.58
C SER A 19 -4.67 5.93 -1.09
N THR A 20 -4.23 7.13 -1.44
CA THR A 20 -3.04 7.77 -0.89
C THR A 20 -3.38 9.18 -0.40
N GLN A 21 -2.79 9.60 0.72
CA GLN A 21 -3.01 10.92 1.29
C GLN A 21 -1.71 11.47 1.87
N LEU A 22 -1.33 12.67 1.46
CA LEU A 22 -0.23 13.40 2.10
C LEU A 22 -0.65 13.89 3.49
N VAL A 23 0.21 13.72 4.47
CA VAL A 23 -0.02 14.12 5.87
C VAL A 23 0.93 15.26 6.23
N ALA A 24 0.35 16.37 6.69
CA ALA A 24 1.13 17.56 7.05
C ALA A 24 2.05 17.30 8.26
N CYS A 25 3.19 18.01 8.28
CA CYS A 25 4.09 17.97 9.43
C CYS A 25 3.40 18.55 10.68
N GLU A 26 3.67 17.96 11.83
CA GLU A 26 3.14 18.43 13.12
C GLU A 26 3.87 19.68 13.61
N ASN A 27 3.68 20.81 12.95
CA ASN A 27 4.11 22.10 13.51
C ASN A 27 2.93 22.94 14.00
N ASP A 28 1.70 22.47 13.85
CA ASP A 28 0.50 23.09 14.39
C ASP A 28 -0.09 22.24 15.52
N SER A 29 -0.16 22.81 16.71
CA SER A 29 -0.56 22.25 18.00
C SER A 29 -2.03 21.77 18.10
N SER A 30 -2.60 21.22 17.05
CA SER A 30 -3.91 20.59 17.09
C SER A 30 -3.79 19.08 16.83
N SER A 31 -3.87 18.32 17.91
CA SER A 31 -3.73 16.88 18.06
C SER A 31 -4.20 16.05 16.85
N VAL A 32 -3.26 15.68 15.99
CA VAL A 32 -3.45 14.73 14.89
C VAL A 32 -3.81 13.34 15.42
N ILE A 33 -3.38 12.99 16.63
CA ILE A 33 -3.70 11.71 17.30
C ILE A 33 -5.20 11.51 17.47
N GLY A 34 -5.99 12.55 17.76
CA GLY A 34 -7.44 12.44 17.85
C GLY A 34 -8.12 12.16 16.51
N LYS A 35 -7.62 12.77 15.44
CA LYS A 35 -8.17 12.56 14.08
C LYS A 35 -7.77 11.21 13.48
N LEU A 36 -6.60 10.68 13.83
CA LEU A 36 -6.19 9.31 13.46
C LEU A 36 -7.08 8.27 14.17
N TYR A 37 -7.43 8.48 15.43
CA TYR A 37 -8.33 7.57 16.17
C TYR A 37 -9.74 7.53 15.56
N ASP A 38 -10.28 8.66 15.15
CA ASP A 38 -11.59 8.72 14.48
C ASP A 38 -11.59 8.05 13.09
N TRP A 39 -10.43 7.91 12.49
CA TRP A 39 -10.26 7.32 11.17
C TRP A 39 -9.95 5.82 11.19
N PHE A 40 -9.31 5.31 12.28
CA PHE A 40 -9.09 3.86 12.51
C PHE A 40 -10.29 3.15 13.15
N MET A 41 -11.21 3.89 13.77
CA MET A 41 -12.47 3.29 14.14
C MET A 41 -13.27 3.08 12.86
N PRO A 42 -13.75 1.87 12.57
CA PRO A 42 -14.69 1.67 11.49
C PRO A 42 -15.97 2.39 11.88
N SER A 43 -16.03 3.70 11.66
CA SER A 43 -17.32 4.36 11.49
C SER A 43 -17.97 3.53 10.40
N ILE A 44 -19.06 2.87 10.75
CA ILE A 44 -19.93 2.07 9.90
C ILE A 44 -19.86 2.68 8.51
N ALA A 45 -19.27 1.92 7.56
CA ALA A 45 -19.10 2.38 6.20
C ALA A 45 -20.47 2.82 5.69
N HIS A 46 -20.74 4.09 5.76
CA HIS A 46 -21.79 4.68 4.96
C HIS A 46 -21.27 4.62 3.53
N ALA A 47 -21.68 3.60 2.80
CA ALA A 47 -21.68 3.59 1.36
C ALA A 47 -22.61 4.74 0.91
N GLY A 48 -22.09 5.96 0.97
CA GLY A 48 -22.75 7.20 0.58
C GLY A 48 -21.97 7.82 -0.54
N HIS A 49 -22.45 7.62 -1.76
CA HIS A 49 -22.09 8.43 -2.89
C HIS A 49 -22.29 9.91 -2.57
N GLY A 50 -21.24 10.71 -2.61
CA GLY A 50 -21.32 12.16 -2.63
C GLY A 50 -21.20 12.82 -1.27
N GLY A 51 -20.01 13.23 -0.92
CA GLY A 51 -19.74 14.22 0.12
C GLY A 51 -18.73 15.23 -0.40
N GLU A 52 -19.15 16.48 -0.50
CA GLU A 52 -18.38 17.63 -1.01
C GLU A 52 -17.17 18.04 -0.13
N ASN A 53 -16.67 17.18 0.76
CA ASN A 53 -15.52 17.45 1.63
C ASN A 53 -14.43 16.38 1.50
N ARG A 54 -14.02 16.05 0.27
CA ARG A 54 -12.81 15.26 0.09
C ARG A 54 -11.61 16.14 0.46
N ASP A 55 -10.78 15.62 1.38
CA ASP A 55 -9.50 16.26 1.68
C ASP A 55 -8.70 16.37 0.38
N PRO A 56 -8.32 17.59 -0.05
CA PRO A 56 -7.59 17.79 -1.30
C PRO A 56 -6.20 17.12 -1.29
N SER A 57 -5.72 16.67 -0.14
CA SER A 57 -4.47 15.91 -0.04
C SER A 57 -4.66 14.40 -0.27
N ALA A 58 -5.90 13.93 -0.42
CA ALA A 58 -6.21 12.51 -0.62
C ALA A 58 -6.54 12.21 -2.09
N MET A 59 -5.83 11.26 -2.68
CA MET A 59 -6.14 10.66 -3.97
C MET A 59 -6.87 9.33 -3.70
N VAL A 60 -8.16 9.28 -4.05
CA VAL A 60 -9.03 8.12 -3.81
C VAL A 60 -9.43 7.56 -5.17
N ILE A 61 -8.55 6.81 -5.79
CA ILE A 61 -8.81 6.10 -7.05
C ILE A 61 -8.31 4.67 -6.83
N PRO A 62 -9.21 3.70 -6.59
CA PRO A 62 -8.81 2.31 -6.43
C PRO A 62 -8.04 1.86 -7.68
N THR A 63 -6.85 1.35 -7.47
CA THR A 63 -5.94 0.94 -8.54
C THR A 63 -5.45 -0.48 -8.27
N VAL A 64 -5.67 -1.38 -9.21
CA VAL A 64 -5.17 -2.75 -9.12
C VAL A 64 -3.75 -2.80 -9.64
N GLU A 65 -2.83 -3.23 -8.79
CA GLU A 65 -1.41 -3.42 -9.12
C GLU A 65 -1.16 -4.92 -9.39
N ASN A 66 -0.62 -5.25 -10.55
CA ASN A 66 -0.12 -6.59 -10.82
C ASN A 66 1.31 -6.69 -10.29
N LEU A 67 1.49 -7.38 -9.17
CA LEU A 67 2.78 -7.47 -8.49
C LEU A 67 3.79 -8.37 -9.21
N VAL A 68 3.34 -9.24 -10.12
CA VAL A 68 4.23 -10.12 -10.91
C VAL A 68 4.91 -9.36 -12.04
N LEU A 69 4.21 -8.39 -12.65
CA LEU A 69 4.71 -7.68 -13.82
C LEU A 69 5.72 -6.59 -13.48
N ALA A 70 5.82 -6.18 -12.22
CA ALA A 70 6.71 -5.12 -11.76
C ALA A 70 6.62 -3.82 -12.60
N GLU A 71 5.43 -3.47 -13.06
CA GLU A 71 5.17 -2.32 -13.90
C GLU A 71 5.05 -1.04 -13.06
N ARG A 72 5.50 0.07 -13.64
CA ARG A 72 5.25 1.39 -13.06
C ARG A 72 3.85 1.86 -13.44
N ILE A 73 3.02 2.11 -12.43
CA ILE A 73 1.68 2.65 -12.62
C ILE A 73 1.70 4.14 -12.26
N GLU A 74 1.16 4.98 -13.13
CA GLU A 74 0.95 6.39 -12.86
C GLU A 74 -0.45 6.58 -12.26
N LEU A 75 -0.50 6.97 -10.98
CA LEU A 75 -1.75 7.17 -10.25
C LEU A 75 -2.44 8.49 -10.61
N GLY A 76 -1.72 9.42 -11.27
CA GLY A 76 -2.20 10.73 -11.65
C GLY A 76 -1.52 11.89 -10.91
N SER A 77 -2.10 13.08 -11.01
CA SER A 77 -1.60 14.28 -10.36
C SER A 77 -2.72 15.00 -9.62
N GLN A 78 -2.38 15.63 -8.51
CA GLN A 78 -3.32 16.34 -7.66
C GLN A 78 -2.74 17.65 -7.15
N LYS A 79 -3.59 18.68 -7.06
CA LYS A 79 -3.24 19.91 -6.35
C LYS A 79 -3.56 19.72 -4.86
N VAL A 80 -2.57 19.93 -4.02
CA VAL A 80 -2.70 19.90 -2.58
C VAL A 80 -2.65 21.29 -1.99
N ALA A 81 -3.10 21.47 -0.74
CA ALA A 81 -3.05 22.76 -0.05
C ALA A 81 -1.60 23.18 0.21
N ASP A 82 -1.37 24.50 0.31
CA ASP A 82 -0.06 25.09 0.65
C ASP A 82 0.30 24.77 2.09
N ARG A 83 0.98 23.64 2.27
CA ARG A 83 1.44 23.13 3.56
C ARG A 83 2.75 22.41 3.40
N VAL A 84 3.42 22.14 4.51
CA VAL A 84 4.57 21.25 4.57
C VAL A 84 4.08 19.85 4.93
N TYR A 85 4.44 18.86 4.11
CA TYR A 85 4.06 17.46 4.27
C TYR A 85 5.28 16.63 4.61
N CYS A 86 5.17 15.74 5.61
CA CYS A 86 6.25 14.88 6.09
C CYS A 86 5.99 13.40 5.88
N GLN A 87 4.72 13.05 5.73
CA GLN A 87 4.31 11.66 5.68
C GLN A 87 3.27 11.46 4.56
N ILE A 88 3.10 10.22 4.18
CA ILE A 88 1.99 9.77 3.36
C ILE A 88 1.29 8.63 4.09
N HIS A 89 -0.02 8.73 4.15
CA HIS A 89 -0.86 7.61 4.49
C HIS A 89 -1.27 6.93 3.19
N TYR A 90 -1.09 5.62 3.10
CA TYR A 90 -1.64 4.85 2.01
C TYR A 90 -2.46 3.68 2.54
N LEU A 91 -3.54 3.40 1.83
CA LEU A 91 -4.53 2.41 2.19
C LEU A 91 -4.66 1.38 1.08
N VAL A 92 -4.46 0.12 1.44
CA VAL A 92 -4.89 -1.03 0.66
C VAL A 92 -6.32 -1.36 1.07
N GLY A 93 -7.19 -1.53 0.09
CA GLY A 93 -8.61 -1.78 0.32
C GLY A 93 -9.21 -2.62 -0.79
N ARG A 94 -10.51 -2.78 -0.77
CA ARG A 94 -11.23 -3.61 -1.74
C ARG A 94 -11.30 -2.93 -3.09
N ALA A 95 -11.12 -3.69 -4.17
CA ALA A 95 -11.48 -3.23 -5.49
C ALA A 95 -12.99 -2.99 -5.57
N GLU A 96 -13.35 -1.89 -6.18
CA GLU A 96 -14.72 -1.54 -6.56
C GLU A 96 -14.84 -1.65 -8.10
N ASP A 97 -16.04 -1.55 -8.61
CA ASP A 97 -16.33 -1.64 -10.05
C ASP A 97 -15.67 -0.53 -10.89
N ASN A 98 -15.32 0.58 -10.24
CA ASN A 98 -14.60 1.71 -10.83
C ASN A 98 -13.07 1.62 -10.65
N ALA A 99 -12.54 0.54 -10.11
CA ALA A 99 -11.10 0.37 -9.92
C ALA A 99 -10.38 0.36 -11.27
N GLN A 100 -9.25 1.06 -11.34
CA GLN A 100 -8.40 1.06 -12.52
C GLN A 100 -7.61 -0.25 -12.62
N PHE A 101 -7.33 -0.70 -13.85
CA PHE A 101 -6.52 -1.86 -14.17
C PHE A 101 -7.06 -3.18 -13.61
N LEU A 102 -8.39 -3.32 -13.51
CA LEU A 102 -9.01 -4.62 -13.24
C LEU A 102 -8.61 -5.62 -14.34
N PRO A 103 -8.09 -6.80 -13.99
CA PRO A 103 -7.76 -7.83 -14.98
C PRO A 103 -9.04 -8.37 -15.64
N GLU A 104 -8.96 -8.68 -16.94
CA GLU A 104 -10.11 -9.23 -17.68
C GLU A 104 -10.38 -10.70 -17.39
N ASP A 105 -9.35 -11.43 -16.98
CA ASP A 105 -9.37 -12.88 -16.76
C ASP A 105 -9.76 -13.29 -15.33
N ARG A 106 -10.01 -12.31 -14.45
CA ARG A 106 -10.25 -12.56 -13.02
C ARG A 106 -11.14 -11.50 -12.40
N ASP A 107 -12.12 -11.94 -11.64
CA ASP A 107 -12.94 -11.03 -10.83
C ASP A 107 -12.22 -10.71 -9.51
N LEU A 108 -11.82 -9.46 -9.34
CA LEU A 108 -11.19 -8.94 -8.12
C LEU A 108 -12.10 -7.97 -7.35
N ILE A 109 -13.36 -7.80 -7.76
CA ILE A 109 -14.29 -6.91 -7.04
C ILE A 109 -14.49 -7.43 -5.62
N GLY A 110 -14.29 -6.56 -4.64
CA GLY A 110 -14.36 -6.91 -3.22
C GLY A 110 -13.05 -7.45 -2.62
N THR A 111 -12.03 -7.73 -3.45
CA THR A 111 -10.72 -8.24 -3.04
C THR A 111 -9.74 -7.08 -2.82
N SER A 112 -8.91 -7.16 -1.79
CA SER A 112 -7.82 -6.21 -1.51
C SER A 112 -6.44 -6.77 -1.86
N LEU A 113 -6.25 -8.07 -1.68
CA LEU A 113 -5.05 -8.82 -2.06
C LEU A 113 -5.47 -10.18 -2.61
N TYR A 114 -4.98 -10.50 -3.79
CA TYR A 114 -5.08 -11.82 -4.40
C TYR A 114 -3.70 -12.36 -4.73
N LEU A 115 -3.39 -13.55 -4.24
CA LEU A 115 -2.17 -14.28 -4.57
C LEU A 115 -2.53 -15.72 -4.90
N GLU A 116 -1.90 -16.25 -5.93
CA GLU A 116 -1.99 -17.66 -6.32
C GLU A 116 -0.60 -18.19 -6.60
N GLY A 117 -0.31 -19.37 -6.07
CA GLY A 117 1.00 -19.96 -6.23
C GLY A 117 1.13 -21.30 -5.55
N SER A 118 2.38 -21.72 -5.35
CA SER A 118 2.71 -22.93 -4.61
C SER A 118 3.88 -22.67 -3.66
N TRP A 119 3.98 -23.48 -2.62
CA TRP A 119 5.10 -23.46 -1.70
C TRP A 119 5.61 -24.87 -1.43
N SER A 120 6.90 -24.98 -1.10
CA SER A 120 7.52 -26.24 -0.68
C SER A 120 8.68 -25.97 0.27
N HIS A 121 9.00 -26.92 1.11
CA HIS A 121 10.24 -26.96 1.86
C HIS A 121 11.22 -27.95 1.25
N GLU A 122 12.50 -27.86 1.65
CA GLU A 122 13.49 -28.85 1.24
C GLU A 122 13.07 -30.25 1.70
N GLY A 123 13.04 -31.18 0.76
CA GLY A 123 12.60 -32.57 0.98
C GLY A 123 11.12 -32.83 0.70
N ASP A 124 10.31 -31.84 0.39
CA ASP A 124 8.93 -32.06 -0.05
C ASP A 124 8.93 -32.64 -1.48
N GLU A 125 8.20 -33.75 -1.72
CA GLU A 125 8.12 -34.39 -3.04
C GLU A 125 7.31 -33.57 -4.05
N VAL A 126 6.29 -32.83 -3.57
CA VAL A 126 5.37 -32.05 -4.40
C VAL A 126 5.08 -30.72 -3.70
N PRO A 127 5.15 -29.59 -4.43
CA PRO A 127 4.74 -28.31 -3.88
C PRO A 127 3.25 -28.30 -3.53
N THR A 128 2.91 -27.56 -2.48
CA THR A 128 1.53 -27.36 -2.04
C THR A 128 0.97 -26.07 -2.66
N GLU A 129 -0.17 -26.20 -3.32
CA GLU A 129 -0.88 -25.07 -3.92
C GLU A 129 -1.54 -24.19 -2.85
N PHE A 130 -1.57 -22.86 -3.10
CA PHE A 130 -2.31 -21.93 -2.25
C PHE A 130 -3.01 -20.84 -3.08
N ILE A 131 -4.07 -20.32 -2.50
CA ILE A 131 -4.73 -19.09 -2.91
C ILE A 131 -4.93 -18.25 -1.66
N ILE A 132 -4.51 -16.97 -1.74
CA ILE A 132 -4.86 -15.93 -0.78
C ILE A 132 -5.81 -14.99 -1.52
N ASP A 133 -7.04 -14.88 -1.02
CA ASP A 133 -8.04 -13.95 -1.52
C ASP A 133 -8.69 -13.28 -0.30
N THR A 134 -8.26 -12.07 -0.02
CA THR A 134 -8.71 -11.36 1.19
C THR A 134 -9.32 -10.01 0.85
N SER A 135 -10.33 -9.64 1.61
CA SER A 135 -10.98 -8.33 1.56
C SER A 135 -10.51 -7.42 2.70
N THR A 136 -9.47 -7.81 3.43
CA THR A 136 -8.95 -7.06 4.58
C THR A 136 -8.33 -5.75 4.11
N ALA A 137 -8.84 -4.63 4.64
CA ALA A 137 -8.19 -3.34 4.46
C ALA A 137 -7.01 -3.19 5.42
N TYR A 138 -5.93 -2.59 4.93
CA TYR A 138 -4.75 -2.30 5.73
C TYR A 138 -4.15 -0.96 5.31
N GLY A 139 -3.88 -0.10 6.29
CA GLY A 139 -3.28 1.20 6.05
C GLY A 139 -1.93 1.35 6.76
N ALA A 140 -1.05 2.12 6.16
CA ALA A 140 0.23 2.48 6.76
C ALA A 140 0.51 3.98 6.61
N LEU A 141 1.09 4.54 7.67
CA LEU A 141 1.64 5.88 7.67
C LEU A 141 3.15 5.77 7.49
N LYS A 142 3.68 6.31 6.40
CA LYS A 142 5.10 6.24 6.05
C LYS A 142 5.69 7.64 5.93
N SER A 143 6.92 7.80 6.41
CA SER A 143 7.68 9.04 6.23
C SER A 143 8.06 9.24 4.77
N LEU A 144 8.12 10.51 4.34
CA LEU A 144 8.65 10.87 3.03
C LEU A 144 10.17 10.92 3.10
N TYR A 145 10.85 10.42 2.08
CA TYR A 145 12.31 10.46 1.96
C TYR A 145 12.73 11.12 0.64
N PRO A 146 13.85 11.88 0.61
CA PRO A 146 14.43 12.30 -0.64
C PRO A 146 14.82 11.09 -1.49
N SER A 147 14.75 11.21 -2.80
CA SER A 147 15.21 10.16 -3.71
C SER A 147 16.67 9.77 -3.40
N GLY A 148 16.93 8.48 -3.20
CA GLY A 148 18.24 7.93 -2.86
C GLY A 148 18.66 7.98 -1.38
N SER A 149 17.77 8.39 -0.46
CA SER A 149 18.07 8.45 0.99
C SER A 149 17.18 7.52 1.83
N TYR A 150 16.59 6.53 1.23
CA TYR A 150 15.73 5.57 1.92
C TYR A 150 16.43 4.89 3.09
N GLY A 151 15.72 4.78 4.22
CA GLY A 151 16.23 4.14 5.44
C GLY A 151 17.08 5.05 6.33
N ASP A 152 17.38 6.26 5.90
CA ASP A 152 18.03 7.27 6.75
C ASP A 152 16.97 8.14 7.43
N GLU A 153 16.51 7.72 8.62
CA GLU A 153 15.48 8.42 9.39
C GLU A 153 15.86 9.88 9.74
N SER A 154 17.15 10.22 9.68
CA SER A 154 17.62 11.59 9.88
C SER A 154 17.32 12.51 8.70
N ARG A 155 16.83 11.96 7.58
CA ARG A 155 16.56 12.65 6.32
C ARG A 155 15.10 12.58 5.91
N VAL A 156 14.17 12.64 6.86
CA VAL A 156 12.76 12.80 6.52
C VAL A 156 12.59 14.05 5.67
N TYR A 157 11.93 13.90 4.53
CA TYR A 157 11.73 14.99 3.59
C TYR A 157 10.51 15.81 3.99
N GLU A 158 10.71 17.11 4.14
CA GLU A 158 9.63 18.07 4.29
C GLU A 158 9.26 18.62 2.91
N LEU A 159 8.14 18.15 2.37
CA LEU A 159 7.62 18.61 1.08
C LEU A 159 6.89 19.95 1.27
N ASP A 160 7.56 21.05 0.94
CA ASP A 160 6.95 22.38 0.84
C ASP A 160 6.39 22.59 -0.56
N VAL A 161 5.06 22.65 -0.67
CA VAL A 161 4.35 22.77 -1.96
C VAL A 161 4.11 24.22 -2.40
N ASN A 162 4.53 25.23 -1.62
CA ASN A 162 4.25 26.66 -1.88
C ASN A 162 4.84 27.16 -3.21
N ASN A 163 5.86 26.49 -3.76
CA ASN A 163 6.55 27.00 -4.95
C ASN A 163 6.93 25.93 -5.99
N SER A 164 6.64 24.66 -5.76
CA SER A 164 7.07 23.62 -6.68
C SER A 164 6.18 22.38 -6.61
N GLY A 165 5.98 21.72 -7.74
CA GLY A 165 5.43 20.39 -7.75
C GLY A 165 6.44 19.36 -7.22
N ALA A 166 5.96 18.18 -6.91
CA ALA A 166 6.83 17.04 -6.59
C ALA A 166 6.27 15.75 -7.22
N SER A 167 7.17 14.85 -7.55
CA SER A 167 6.83 13.47 -7.90
C SER A 167 6.98 12.59 -6.66
N VAL A 168 5.94 11.90 -6.28
CA VAL A 168 5.94 10.91 -5.20
C VAL A 168 5.94 9.53 -5.84
N VAL A 169 6.92 8.71 -5.48
CA VAL A 169 7.05 7.34 -5.98
C VAL A 169 6.90 6.37 -4.81
N ILE A 170 5.99 5.42 -4.97
CA ILE A 170 5.76 4.31 -4.03
C ILE A 170 6.39 3.07 -4.65
N GLU A 171 7.43 2.55 -4.00
CA GLU A 171 8.13 1.33 -4.43
C GLU A 171 7.90 0.22 -3.43
N ARG A 172 7.57 -0.99 -3.89
CA ARG A 172 7.36 -2.16 -3.05
C ARG A 172 8.48 -3.15 -3.24
N SER A 173 9.07 -3.62 -2.16
CA SER A 173 9.93 -4.79 -2.17
C SER A 173 9.08 -6.03 -1.88
N LEU A 174 9.10 -6.99 -2.78
CA LEU A 174 8.39 -8.27 -2.59
C LEU A 174 9.31 -9.38 -2.06
N SER A 175 10.59 -9.08 -1.83
CA SER A 175 11.59 -10.07 -1.41
C SER A 175 11.27 -10.72 -0.05
N GLY A 176 10.68 -9.97 0.87
CA GLY A 176 10.26 -10.44 2.19
C GLY A 176 8.76 -10.68 2.33
N MET A 177 8.01 -10.75 1.23
CA MET A 177 6.55 -10.89 1.27
C MET A 177 6.09 -12.10 2.11
N PHE A 178 6.86 -13.18 2.12
CA PHE A 178 6.57 -14.41 2.88
C PHE A 178 7.47 -14.59 4.10
N ASP A 179 8.15 -13.56 4.56
CA ASP A 179 8.94 -13.66 5.79
C ASP A 179 8.04 -13.89 7.00
N ASP A 180 8.49 -14.75 7.90
CA ASP A 180 7.74 -15.20 9.09
C ASP A 180 6.38 -15.86 8.77
N VAL A 181 6.18 -16.33 7.56
CA VAL A 181 5.02 -17.16 7.19
C VAL A 181 5.37 -18.62 7.38
N ASP A 182 4.83 -19.22 8.44
CA ASP A 182 4.91 -20.67 8.67
C ASP A 182 3.70 -21.35 8.02
N TRP A 183 3.90 -21.84 6.80
CA TRP A 183 2.85 -22.45 5.99
C TRP A 183 2.26 -23.74 6.61
N ARG A 184 2.97 -24.36 7.54
CA ARG A 184 2.54 -25.61 8.18
C ARG A 184 1.77 -25.39 9.47
N GLU A 185 2.12 -24.34 10.21
CA GLU A 185 1.58 -24.05 11.54
C GLU A 185 0.49 -22.96 11.53
N MET A 186 0.57 -22.02 10.61
CA MET A 186 -0.39 -20.90 10.53
C MET A 186 -1.67 -21.32 9.81
N ASN A 187 -2.82 -20.88 10.33
CA ASN A 187 -4.07 -21.00 9.58
C ASN A 187 -4.14 -19.95 8.45
N ALA A 188 -5.03 -20.18 7.48
CA ALA A 188 -5.15 -19.33 6.29
C ALA A 188 -5.27 -17.83 6.62
N THR A 189 -6.12 -17.45 7.57
CA THR A 189 -6.30 -16.04 7.97
C THR A 189 -5.03 -15.42 8.56
N ALA A 190 -4.23 -16.19 9.31
CA ALA A 190 -2.97 -15.72 9.85
C ALA A 190 -1.94 -15.51 8.72
N VAL A 191 -1.88 -16.43 7.74
CA VAL A 191 -1.04 -16.29 6.54
C VAL A 191 -1.43 -15.05 5.75
N GLU A 192 -2.72 -14.86 5.45
CA GLU A 192 -3.24 -13.69 4.71
C GLU A 192 -2.82 -12.37 5.37
N ARG A 193 -3.04 -12.24 6.68
CA ARG A 193 -2.70 -11.04 7.45
C ARG A 193 -1.20 -10.79 7.46
N LYS A 194 -0.40 -11.84 7.65
CA LYS A 194 1.06 -11.72 7.68
C LYS A 194 1.61 -11.28 6.34
N VAL A 195 1.17 -11.92 5.25
CA VAL A 195 1.57 -11.55 3.89
C VAL A 195 1.17 -10.12 3.55
N LEU A 196 -0.08 -9.73 3.83
CA LEU A 196 -0.55 -8.36 3.61
C LEU A 196 0.28 -7.34 4.41
N SER A 197 0.55 -7.62 5.68
CA SER A 197 1.41 -6.78 6.52
C SER A 197 2.82 -6.65 5.93
N ASN A 198 3.44 -7.75 5.52
CA ASN A 198 4.78 -7.76 4.94
C ASN A 198 4.86 -6.91 3.66
N ILE A 199 3.87 -7.03 2.76
CA ILE A 199 3.82 -6.21 1.52
C ILE A 199 3.74 -4.72 1.86
N ILE A 200 2.97 -4.36 2.88
CA ILE A 200 2.72 -2.97 3.25
C ILE A 200 3.88 -2.39 4.06
N GLU A 201 4.50 -3.18 4.92
CA GLU A 201 5.65 -2.74 5.71
C GLU A 201 6.90 -2.48 4.85
N GLN A 202 7.07 -3.22 3.74
CA GLN A 202 8.22 -3.12 2.85
C GLN A 202 8.04 -2.10 1.72
N VAL A 203 7.24 -1.08 1.96
CA VAL A 203 7.05 0.03 1.02
C VAL A 203 8.06 1.13 1.29
N ASN A 204 8.70 1.60 0.22
CA ASN A 204 9.56 2.77 0.18
C ASN A 204 8.84 3.92 -0.53
N ILE A 205 8.84 5.09 0.07
CA ILE A 205 8.21 6.29 -0.50
C ILE A 205 9.25 7.37 -0.67
N THR A 206 9.53 7.72 -1.91
CA THR A 206 10.51 8.74 -2.25
C THR A 206 9.85 9.93 -2.92
N VAL A 207 10.39 11.11 -2.64
CA VAL A 207 9.93 12.39 -3.17
C VAL A 207 11.04 13.05 -3.97
N THR A 208 10.72 13.44 -5.19
CA THR A 208 11.60 14.22 -6.04
C THR A 208 10.92 15.55 -6.36
N PRO A 209 11.44 16.71 -5.89
CA PRO A 209 10.92 18.00 -6.28
C PRO A 209 11.00 18.17 -7.81
N THR A 210 9.88 18.55 -8.42
CA THR A 210 9.90 18.97 -9.82
C THR A 210 10.17 20.46 -9.81
N GLY A 211 11.41 20.84 -10.16
CA GLY A 211 11.86 22.23 -10.09
C GLY A 211 10.91 23.20 -10.76
N SER A 212 10.70 24.34 -10.11
CA SER A 212 10.09 25.51 -10.74
C SER A 212 10.86 25.87 -12.00
N ARG A 213 10.22 25.79 -13.15
CA ARG A 213 10.68 26.49 -14.36
C ARG A 213 10.36 27.96 -14.26
#